data_d3cbe6d066f76beb8d9cce9e5aab39af
#
_entry.id   d3cbe6d066f76beb8d9cce9e5aab39af
#
_cell.length_a   1.000
_cell.length_b   1.000
_cell.length_c   1.000
_cell.angle_alpha   90.00
_cell.angle_beta   90.00
_cell.angle_gamma   90.00
#
_symmetry.space_group_name_H-M   'P 1'
#
loop_
_entity.id
_entity.type
_entity.pdbx_description
1 polymer ?
#
loop_
_entity_poly.entity_id
_entity_poly.type
_entity_poly.pdbx_seq_one_letter_code
_entity_poly.pdbx_strand_id
1 'polypeptide(L)'
;VIMAQIGSFVPAKYANLTIFDQIFTRIGASDDLISGQSTFMVEMLEANNALRFASEKSLILFDEIGRGTATFDGMAIAQAMIEYIASEIHCMTLFSTHYHELTFLEDKGLGIQNVHASARVDNDHLVFEYLIKKGRSNKSYGVNVAKLAKLPDEVINRANLVLETLEENNVEDCLIEEKQVQVIEKESEVEK
;
A
#
# COMPACT_ATOMS: atom_id res chain seq x y z
N VAL A 1 -15.58 -12.64 3.54
CA VAL A 1 -15.05 -14.01 3.56
C VAL A 1 -15.50 -14.74 4.80
N ILE A 2 -15.13 -14.32 6.02
CA ILE A 2 -15.47 -14.99 7.28
C ILE A 2 -16.97 -15.26 7.37
N MET A 3 -17.81 -14.24 7.18
CA MET A 3 -19.28 -14.39 7.20
C MET A 3 -19.75 -15.45 6.21
N ALA A 4 -19.21 -15.46 4.99
CA ALA A 4 -19.59 -16.46 3.98
C ALA A 4 -19.18 -17.88 4.38
N GLN A 5 -17.97 -18.06 4.92
CA GLN A 5 -17.48 -19.39 5.31
C GLN A 5 -18.22 -20.01 6.49
N ILE A 6 -18.80 -19.19 7.37
CA ILE A 6 -19.67 -19.68 8.47
C ILE A 6 -21.14 -19.82 8.05
N GLY A 7 -21.46 -19.61 6.77
CA GLY A 7 -22.83 -19.75 6.24
C GLY A 7 -23.75 -18.57 6.51
N SER A 8 -23.20 -17.39 6.85
CA SER A 8 -23.98 -16.17 7.07
C SER A 8 -24.24 -15.43 5.75
N PHE A 9 -25.27 -14.58 5.74
CA PHE A 9 -25.48 -13.63 4.65
C PHE A 9 -24.33 -12.60 4.59
N VAL A 10 -23.99 -12.19 3.38
CA VAL A 10 -22.93 -11.20 3.10
C VAL A 10 -23.53 -9.93 2.50
N PRO A 11 -22.95 -8.74 2.72
CA PRO A 11 -23.47 -7.47 2.20
C PRO A 11 -23.08 -7.29 0.71
N ALA A 12 -23.49 -8.23 -0.14
CA ALA A 12 -23.20 -8.20 -1.58
C ALA A 12 -24.40 -8.77 -2.37
N LYS A 13 -24.62 -8.24 -3.59
CA LYS A 13 -25.60 -8.79 -4.52
C LYS A 13 -25.21 -10.17 -5.04
N TYR A 14 -23.92 -10.39 -5.18
CA TYR A 14 -23.31 -11.64 -5.62
C TYR A 14 -21.93 -11.77 -5.00
N ALA A 15 -21.57 -12.96 -4.55
CA ALA A 15 -20.23 -13.28 -4.06
C ALA A 15 -19.82 -14.68 -4.53
N ASN A 16 -18.66 -14.79 -5.14
CA ASN A 16 -18.00 -16.05 -5.46
C ASN A 16 -16.65 -16.05 -4.76
N LEU A 17 -16.51 -16.86 -3.74
CA LEU A 17 -15.34 -16.85 -2.85
C LEU A 17 -14.76 -18.26 -2.79
N THR A 18 -13.42 -18.35 -2.79
CA THR A 18 -12.74 -19.60 -2.46
C THR A 18 -12.85 -19.88 -0.96
N ILE A 19 -12.64 -21.13 -0.57
CA ILE A 19 -12.56 -21.52 0.84
C ILE A 19 -11.11 -21.35 1.28
N PHE A 20 -10.90 -20.53 2.31
CA PHE A 20 -9.60 -20.30 2.91
C PHE A 20 -9.41 -21.21 4.13
N ASP A 21 -8.22 -21.77 4.28
CA ASP A 21 -7.83 -22.57 5.44
C ASP A 21 -7.52 -21.68 6.65
N GLN A 22 -6.89 -20.52 6.42
CA GLN A 22 -6.56 -19.55 7.45
C GLN A 22 -6.75 -18.13 6.92
N ILE A 23 -7.01 -17.20 7.82
CA ILE A 23 -7.12 -15.77 7.52
C ILE A 23 -6.22 -15.03 8.50
N PHE A 24 -5.21 -14.35 7.98
CA PHE A 24 -4.30 -13.51 8.74
C PHE A 24 -4.65 -12.05 8.52
N THR A 25 -4.75 -11.30 9.59
CA THR A 25 -5.08 -9.87 9.50
C THR A 25 -4.09 -9.05 10.32
N ARG A 26 -3.64 -7.97 9.73
CA ARG A 26 -2.99 -6.86 10.42
C ARG A 26 -3.68 -5.59 9.95
N ILE A 27 -4.67 -5.14 10.72
CA ILE A 27 -5.53 -3.99 10.39
C ILE A 27 -5.57 -3.07 11.60
N GLY A 28 -5.16 -1.81 11.40
CA GLY A 28 -5.14 -0.78 12.43
C GLY A 28 -3.94 -0.89 13.40
N ALA A 29 -3.68 0.17 14.16
CA ALA A 29 -2.69 0.18 15.22
C ALA A 29 -3.37 -0.22 16.54
N SER A 30 -3.01 -1.37 17.09
CA SER A 30 -3.32 -1.70 18.47
C SER A 30 -2.17 -1.19 19.34
N ASP A 31 -2.40 -0.07 20.04
CA ASP A 31 -1.48 0.36 21.10
C ASP A 31 -1.65 -0.59 22.29
N ASP A 32 -0.78 -1.59 22.37
CA ASP A 32 -0.69 -2.39 23.59
C ASP A 32 0.15 -1.65 24.63
N LEU A 33 -0.48 -0.66 25.28
CA LEU A 33 0.13 0.12 26.35
C LEU A 33 0.54 -0.72 27.59
N ILE A 34 0.05 -1.96 27.67
CA ILE A 34 0.26 -2.82 28.84
C ILE A 34 1.56 -3.61 28.71
N SER A 35 1.92 -4.05 27.50
CA SER A 35 3.13 -4.86 27.25
C SER A 35 4.41 -4.04 27.11
N GLY A 36 4.32 -2.71 26.97
CA GLY A 36 5.47 -1.82 26.77
C GLY A 36 6.21 -2.04 25.43
N GLN A 37 5.64 -2.81 24.53
CA GLN A 37 6.18 -3.02 23.19
C GLN A 37 5.80 -1.84 22.28
N SER A 38 6.71 -1.46 21.37
CA SER A 38 6.36 -0.47 20.36
C SER A 38 5.30 -1.02 19.40
N THR A 39 4.38 -0.15 18.94
CA THR A 39 3.37 -0.52 17.93
C THR A 39 3.98 -1.18 16.70
N PHE A 40 5.17 -0.74 16.28
CA PHE A 40 5.92 -1.34 15.18
C PHE A 40 6.40 -2.76 15.48
N MET A 41 6.82 -3.07 16.72
CA MET A 41 7.20 -4.44 17.09
C MET A 41 6.00 -5.38 17.03
N VAL A 42 4.84 -4.95 17.53
CA VAL A 42 3.60 -5.75 17.45
C VAL A 42 3.23 -6.01 16.00
N GLU A 43 3.31 -4.98 15.15
CA GLU A 43 3.08 -5.10 13.71
C GLU A 43 4.00 -6.15 13.07
N MET A 44 5.29 -6.11 13.38
CA MET A 44 6.26 -7.08 12.84
C MET A 44 6.00 -8.50 13.35
N LEU A 45 5.57 -8.69 14.60
CA LEU A 45 5.21 -10.01 15.14
C LEU A 45 3.96 -10.58 14.45
N GLU A 46 2.94 -9.77 14.20
CA GLU A 46 1.73 -10.19 13.48
C GLU A 46 2.03 -10.52 12.01
N ALA A 47 2.83 -9.68 11.34
CA ALA A 47 3.28 -9.95 9.98
C ALA A 47 4.13 -11.24 9.91
N ASN A 48 5.07 -11.44 10.84
CA ASN A 48 5.86 -12.67 10.94
C ASN A 48 4.98 -13.90 11.11
N ASN A 49 3.93 -13.83 11.93
CA ASN A 49 2.98 -14.93 12.09
C ASN A 49 2.31 -15.28 10.76
N ALA A 50 1.84 -14.30 10.01
CA ALA A 50 1.25 -14.51 8.68
C ALA A 50 2.26 -15.15 7.72
N LEU A 51 3.47 -14.56 7.59
CA LEU A 51 4.48 -15.04 6.64
C LEU A 51 4.98 -16.45 6.94
N ARG A 52 4.97 -16.89 8.20
CA ARG A 52 5.44 -18.22 8.61
C ARG A 52 4.39 -19.32 8.49
N PHE A 53 3.12 -18.99 8.66
CA PHE A 53 2.06 -19.99 8.79
C PHE A 53 1.03 -19.97 7.66
N ALA A 54 1.05 -18.96 6.79
CA ALA A 54 0.18 -18.94 5.63
C ALA A 54 0.56 -20.04 4.62
N SER A 55 -0.47 -20.64 4.03
CA SER A 55 -0.39 -21.58 2.92
C SER A 55 -0.89 -20.92 1.63
N GLU A 56 -0.75 -21.56 0.48
CA GLU A 56 -1.35 -21.11 -0.79
C GLU A 56 -2.88 -20.92 -0.72
N LYS A 57 -3.55 -21.56 0.26
CA LYS A 57 -4.99 -21.45 0.48
C LYS A 57 -5.38 -20.43 1.56
N SER A 58 -4.42 -19.70 2.08
CA SER A 58 -4.68 -18.67 3.10
C SER A 58 -5.09 -17.35 2.47
N LEU A 59 -5.68 -16.48 3.28
CA LEU A 59 -5.94 -15.07 2.97
C LEU A 59 -5.15 -14.18 3.92
N ILE A 60 -4.34 -13.29 3.36
CA ILE A 60 -3.61 -12.27 4.13
C ILE A 60 -4.25 -10.89 3.88
N LEU A 61 -4.52 -10.15 4.96
CA LEU A 61 -5.03 -8.78 4.94
C LEU A 61 -4.05 -7.89 5.70
N PHE A 62 -3.22 -7.16 4.97
CA PHE A 62 -2.25 -6.22 5.54
C PHE A 62 -2.67 -4.78 5.23
N ASP A 63 -2.74 -3.98 6.28
CA ASP A 63 -3.17 -2.58 6.19
C ASP A 63 -2.06 -1.65 6.67
N GLU A 64 -1.49 -0.88 5.73
CA GLU A 64 -0.46 0.12 5.94
C GLU A 64 0.79 -0.37 6.71
N ILE A 65 1.29 -1.56 6.38
CA ILE A 65 2.53 -2.11 6.96
C ILE A 65 3.72 -1.15 6.73
N GLY A 66 4.52 -0.96 7.78
CA GLY A 66 5.72 -0.13 7.75
C GLY A 66 5.49 1.33 8.19
N ARG A 67 4.27 1.71 8.58
CA ARG A 67 3.95 3.08 9.01
C ARG A 67 4.60 3.47 10.34
N GLY A 68 4.95 2.51 11.18
CA GLY A 68 5.48 2.73 12.52
C GLY A 68 6.99 2.99 12.61
N THR A 69 7.69 3.15 11.48
CA THR A 69 9.14 3.38 11.40
C THR A 69 9.50 4.49 10.41
N ALA A 70 10.79 4.71 10.13
CA ALA A 70 11.22 5.66 9.10
C ALA A 70 10.69 5.25 7.71
N THR A 71 10.37 6.24 6.88
CA THR A 71 9.66 6.02 5.61
C THR A 71 10.36 4.99 4.71
N PHE A 72 11.66 5.11 4.50
CA PHE A 72 12.40 4.18 3.63
C PHE A 72 12.51 2.77 4.23
N ASP A 73 12.70 2.64 5.55
CA ASP A 73 12.72 1.33 6.22
C ASP A 73 11.36 0.65 6.10
N GLY A 74 10.27 1.40 6.35
CA GLY A 74 8.91 0.89 6.23
C GLY A 74 8.58 0.44 4.81
N MET A 75 8.94 1.24 3.81
CA MET A 75 8.75 0.93 2.39
C MET A 75 9.56 -0.31 1.97
N ALA A 76 10.84 -0.41 2.38
CA ALA A 76 11.68 -1.57 2.07
C ALA A 76 11.13 -2.87 2.66
N ILE A 77 10.65 -2.83 3.92
CA ILE A 77 10.03 -3.97 4.58
C ILE A 77 8.72 -4.36 3.86
N ALA A 78 7.86 -3.39 3.56
CA ALA A 78 6.61 -3.63 2.86
C ALA A 78 6.84 -4.26 1.48
N GLN A 79 7.80 -3.74 0.70
CA GLN A 79 8.19 -4.31 -0.58
C GLN A 79 8.66 -5.76 -0.44
N ALA A 80 9.59 -6.03 0.47
CA ALA A 80 10.12 -7.37 0.68
C ALA A 80 9.03 -8.37 1.09
N MET A 81 8.06 -7.96 1.92
CA MET A 81 6.93 -8.80 2.29
C MET A 81 6.02 -9.10 1.09
N ILE A 82 5.71 -8.10 0.26
CA ILE A 82 4.88 -8.29 -0.95
C ILE A 82 5.58 -9.27 -1.90
N GLU A 83 6.87 -9.07 -2.17
CA GLU A 83 7.66 -9.96 -3.04
C GLU A 83 7.71 -11.37 -2.49
N TYR A 84 7.96 -11.54 -1.18
CA TYR A 84 7.99 -12.86 -0.53
C TYR A 84 6.64 -13.59 -0.60
N ILE A 85 5.54 -12.91 -0.33
CA ILE A 85 4.21 -13.50 -0.45
C ILE A 85 3.95 -13.95 -1.89
N ALA A 86 4.31 -13.12 -2.86
CA ALA A 86 4.05 -13.39 -4.27
C ALA A 86 4.94 -14.51 -4.84
N SER A 87 6.21 -14.64 -4.38
CA SER A 87 7.16 -15.61 -4.91
C SER A 87 7.24 -16.93 -4.13
N GLU A 88 6.94 -16.91 -2.83
CA GLU A 88 7.15 -18.09 -1.98
C GLU A 88 5.83 -18.67 -1.44
N ILE A 89 4.88 -17.83 -1.01
CA ILE A 89 3.66 -18.31 -0.38
C ILE A 89 2.53 -18.52 -1.41
N HIS A 90 2.44 -17.63 -2.40
CA HIS A 90 1.42 -17.65 -3.47
C HIS A 90 -0.03 -17.57 -2.98
N CYS A 91 -0.28 -17.06 -1.79
CA CYS A 91 -1.62 -16.95 -1.24
C CYS A 91 -2.34 -15.67 -1.70
N MET A 92 -3.67 -15.68 -1.59
CA MET A 92 -4.45 -14.47 -1.86
C MET A 92 -4.17 -13.41 -0.80
N THR A 93 -3.80 -12.22 -1.24
CA THR A 93 -3.43 -11.13 -0.34
C THR A 93 -4.09 -9.82 -0.77
N LEU A 94 -4.63 -9.08 0.20
CA LEU A 94 -4.99 -7.67 0.06
C LEU A 94 -4.01 -6.86 0.90
N PHE A 95 -3.23 -6.03 0.22
CA PHE A 95 -2.20 -5.21 0.84
C PHE A 95 -2.50 -3.74 0.57
N SER A 96 -3.00 -3.00 1.58
CA SER A 96 -3.15 -1.57 1.45
C SER A 96 -1.85 -0.86 1.82
N THR A 97 -1.51 0.20 1.12
CA THR A 97 -0.32 1.01 1.38
C THR A 97 -0.52 2.44 0.92
N HIS A 98 0.17 3.35 1.58
CA HIS A 98 0.33 4.74 1.16
C HIS A 98 1.66 4.98 0.40
N TYR A 99 2.50 3.94 0.26
CA TYR A 99 3.73 3.99 -0.53
C TYR A 99 3.40 3.82 -2.01
N HIS A 100 3.25 4.93 -2.73
CA HIS A 100 2.91 4.93 -4.16
C HIS A 100 4.00 4.26 -4.99
N GLU A 101 5.23 4.31 -4.53
CA GLU A 101 6.40 3.70 -5.16
C GLU A 101 6.23 2.19 -5.32
N LEU A 102 5.55 1.51 -4.39
CA LEU A 102 5.34 0.06 -4.47
C LEU A 102 4.40 -0.38 -5.60
N THR A 103 3.70 0.56 -6.23
CA THR A 103 2.78 0.22 -7.32
C THR A 103 3.50 -0.32 -8.56
N PHE A 104 4.80 -0.07 -8.72
CA PHE A 104 5.59 -0.64 -9.82
C PHE A 104 5.74 -2.17 -9.75
N LEU A 105 5.49 -2.77 -8.59
CA LEU A 105 5.57 -4.23 -8.42
C LEU A 105 4.62 -5.00 -9.34
N GLU A 106 3.51 -4.38 -9.80
CA GLU A 106 2.62 -4.95 -10.82
C GLU A 106 3.39 -5.25 -12.12
N ASP A 107 4.35 -4.42 -12.50
CA ASP A 107 5.10 -4.55 -13.75
C ASP A 107 6.15 -5.67 -13.70
N LYS A 108 6.49 -6.17 -12.50
CA LYS A 108 7.44 -7.28 -12.32
C LYS A 108 6.89 -8.67 -12.67
N GLY A 109 5.62 -8.79 -13.03
CA GLY A 109 5.02 -10.07 -13.42
C GLY A 109 4.83 -11.07 -12.28
N LEU A 110 4.78 -10.60 -11.03
CA LEU A 110 4.62 -11.43 -9.83
C LEU A 110 3.15 -11.80 -9.51
N GLY A 111 2.22 -11.58 -10.45
CA GLY A 111 0.80 -11.81 -10.21
C GLY A 111 0.13 -10.76 -9.33
N ILE A 112 0.78 -9.61 -9.15
CA ILE A 112 0.28 -8.47 -8.38
C ILE A 112 -0.60 -7.60 -9.26
N GLN A 113 -1.70 -7.08 -8.72
CA GLN A 113 -2.59 -6.15 -9.39
C GLN A 113 -2.85 -4.92 -8.52
N ASN A 114 -2.60 -3.74 -9.07
CA ASN A 114 -2.94 -2.49 -8.42
C ASN A 114 -4.44 -2.20 -8.49
N VAL A 115 -4.98 -1.78 -7.37
CA VAL A 115 -6.33 -1.23 -7.27
C VAL A 115 -6.30 0.00 -6.36
N HIS A 116 -7.24 0.92 -6.54
CA HIS A 116 -7.34 2.10 -5.69
C HIS A 116 -8.78 2.41 -5.29
N ALA A 117 -8.97 2.97 -4.11
CA ALA A 117 -10.23 3.55 -3.70
C ALA A 117 -10.46 4.86 -4.46
N SER A 118 -11.60 4.95 -5.17
CA SER A 118 -11.84 6.13 -5.98
C SER A 118 -12.39 7.29 -5.17
N ALA A 119 -11.86 8.47 -5.46
CA ALA A 119 -12.35 9.74 -4.98
C ALA A 119 -12.37 10.74 -6.14
N ARG A 120 -13.24 11.73 -6.10
CA ARG A 120 -13.29 12.82 -7.05
C ARG A 120 -13.42 14.17 -6.34
N VAL A 121 -12.91 15.20 -6.97
CA VAL A 121 -13.13 16.58 -6.53
C VAL A 121 -14.30 17.13 -7.35
N ASP A 122 -15.34 17.59 -6.66
CA ASP A 122 -16.53 18.19 -7.25
C ASP A 122 -16.77 19.56 -6.59
N ASN A 123 -16.70 20.65 -7.37
CA ASN A 123 -16.83 22.02 -6.88
C ASN A 123 -15.96 22.32 -5.63
N ASP A 124 -14.66 21.99 -5.69
CA ASP A 124 -13.70 22.09 -4.58
C ASP A 124 -13.99 21.18 -3.36
N HIS A 125 -14.97 20.28 -3.45
CA HIS A 125 -15.25 19.30 -2.43
C HIS A 125 -14.74 17.91 -2.84
N LEU A 126 -14.01 17.24 -1.94
CA LEU A 126 -13.60 15.86 -2.11
C LEU A 126 -14.78 14.94 -1.80
N VAL A 127 -15.14 14.10 -2.77
CA VAL A 127 -16.20 13.10 -2.64
C VAL A 127 -15.57 11.71 -2.70
N PHE A 128 -15.68 10.95 -1.64
CA PHE A 128 -15.29 9.54 -1.61
C PHE A 128 -16.38 8.70 -2.25
N GLU A 129 -16.04 8.00 -3.33
CA GLU A 129 -17.01 7.16 -4.06
C GLU A 129 -17.20 5.78 -3.43
N TYR A 130 -16.29 5.37 -2.52
CA TYR A 130 -16.27 4.03 -1.90
C TYR A 130 -16.26 2.89 -2.92
N LEU A 131 -15.68 3.12 -4.08
CA LEU A 131 -15.53 2.14 -5.15
C LEU A 131 -14.05 1.80 -5.34
N ILE A 132 -13.77 0.52 -5.51
CA ILE A 132 -12.44 0.03 -5.87
C ILE A 132 -12.34 -0.04 -7.38
N LYS A 133 -11.35 0.66 -7.94
CA LYS A 133 -11.05 0.68 -9.38
C LYS A 133 -9.69 0.07 -9.64
N LYS A 134 -9.51 -0.53 -10.81
CA LYS A 134 -8.23 -1.10 -11.25
C LYS A 134 -7.24 0.01 -11.58
N GLY A 135 -5.95 -0.31 -11.37
CA GLY A 135 -4.82 0.55 -11.67
C GLY A 135 -4.34 1.38 -10.49
N ARG A 136 -3.24 2.07 -10.73
CA ARG A 136 -2.57 2.95 -9.76
C ARG A 136 -3.37 4.22 -9.53
N SER A 137 -3.27 4.80 -8.34
CA SER A 137 -3.71 6.18 -8.08
C SER A 137 -2.49 7.09 -8.07
N ASN A 138 -2.48 8.08 -8.94
CA ASN A 138 -1.40 9.08 -8.97
C ASN A 138 -1.75 10.37 -8.20
N LYS A 139 -2.86 10.35 -7.44
CA LYS A 139 -3.33 11.53 -6.72
C LYS A 139 -3.42 11.23 -5.22
N SER A 140 -2.75 12.05 -4.44
CA SER A 140 -3.00 12.17 -3.02
C SER A 140 -4.04 13.25 -2.76
N TYR A 141 -4.87 13.05 -1.75
CA TYR A 141 -5.93 14.00 -1.38
C TYR A 141 -5.71 14.59 0.01
N GLY A 142 -4.51 14.44 0.58
CA GLY A 142 -4.20 14.86 1.95
C GLY A 142 -4.50 16.33 2.21
N VAL A 143 -4.05 17.23 1.34
CA VAL A 143 -4.31 18.68 1.48
C VAL A 143 -5.80 19.01 1.28
N ASN A 144 -6.50 18.28 0.40
CA ASN A 144 -7.96 18.45 0.24
C ASN A 144 -8.72 18.02 1.51
N VAL A 145 -8.31 16.92 2.15
CA VAL A 145 -8.88 16.49 3.44
C VAL A 145 -8.60 17.48 4.55
N ALA A 146 -7.39 18.05 4.61
CA ALA A 146 -7.03 19.10 5.55
C ALA A 146 -7.91 20.35 5.37
N LYS A 147 -8.20 20.76 4.11
CA LYS A 147 -9.14 21.84 3.78
C LYS A 147 -10.56 21.52 4.26
N LEU A 148 -11.03 20.28 4.05
CA LEU A 148 -12.34 19.82 4.57
C LEU A 148 -12.41 19.83 6.09
N ALA A 149 -11.32 19.52 6.77
CA ALA A 149 -11.19 19.61 8.23
C ALA A 149 -11.09 21.05 8.73
N LYS A 150 -11.17 22.05 7.82
CA LYS A 150 -11.13 23.49 8.14
C LYS A 150 -9.84 23.93 8.84
N LEU A 151 -8.68 23.38 8.42
CA LEU A 151 -7.41 23.94 8.82
C LEU A 151 -7.30 25.41 8.32
N PRO A 152 -6.55 26.29 9.01
CA PRO A 152 -6.37 27.68 8.58
C PRO A 152 -5.88 27.78 7.13
N ASP A 153 -6.42 28.76 6.40
CA ASP A 153 -6.10 28.93 4.97
C ASP A 153 -4.61 29.14 4.71
N GLU A 154 -3.90 29.82 5.63
CA GLU A 154 -2.46 30.02 5.53
C GLU A 154 -1.69 28.69 5.57
N VAL A 155 -2.14 27.73 6.38
CA VAL A 155 -1.56 26.36 6.46
C VAL A 155 -1.83 25.61 5.17
N ILE A 156 -3.05 25.67 4.64
CA ILE A 156 -3.42 24.99 3.38
C ILE A 156 -2.63 25.56 2.21
N ASN A 157 -2.54 26.88 2.09
CA ASN A 157 -1.78 27.55 1.01
C ASN A 157 -0.31 27.18 1.08
N ARG A 158 0.29 27.17 2.28
CA ARG A 158 1.70 26.76 2.44
C ARG A 158 1.90 25.29 2.13
N ALA A 159 0.98 24.40 2.53
CA ALA A 159 1.05 22.98 2.23
C ALA A 159 1.02 22.68 0.72
N ASN A 160 0.19 23.38 -0.05
CA ASN A 160 0.17 23.24 -1.51
C ASN A 160 1.54 23.63 -2.13
N LEU A 161 2.11 24.76 -1.74
CA LEU A 161 3.43 25.18 -2.27
C LEU A 161 4.54 24.17 -1.92
N VAL A 162 4.51 23.60 -0.72
CA VAL A 162 5.48 22.58 -0.32
C VAL A 162 5.27 21.29 -1.12
N LEU A 163 4.01 20.88 -1.32
CA LEU A 163 3.68 19.68 -2.08
C LEU A 163 4.17 19.78 -3.53
N GLU A 164 3.91 20.91 -4.20
CA GLU A 164 4.43 21.17 -5.56
C GLU A 164 5.96 21.02 -5.62
N THR A 165 6.68 21.61 -4.66
CA THR A 165 8.15 21.50 -4.61
C THR A 165 8.63 20.05 -4.41
N LEU A 166 7.93 19.28 -3.59
CA LEU A 166 8.28 17.87 -3.34
C LEU A 166 7.98 16.98 -4.54
N GLU A 167 6.89 17.25 -5.25
CA GLU A 167 6.52 16.51 -6.45
C GLU A 167 7.52 16.81 -7.61
N GLU A 168 7.96 18.05 -7.76
CA GLU A 168 8.98 18.42 -8.75
C GLU A 168 10.33 17.73 -8.48
N ASN A 169 10.80 17.71 -7.23
CA ASN A 169 12.05 17.06 -6.86
C ASN A 169 12.01 15.53 -7.08
N ASN A 170 10.90 14.88 -6.79
CA ASN A 170 10.72 13.45 -7.05
C ASN A 170 10.78 13.12 -8.55
N VAL A 171 10.31 14.00 -9.42
CA VAL A 171 10.40 13.82 -10.87
C VAL A 171 11.86 13.91 -11.35
N GLU A 172 12.66 14.83 -10.78
CA GLU A 172 14.10 14.96 -11.13
C GLU A 172 14.91 13.73 -10.70
N ASP A 173 14.65 13.18 -9.50
CA ASP A 173 15.32 11.97 -8.99
C ASP A 173 14.99 10.74 -9.85
N CYS A 174 13.73 10.55 -10.25
CA CYS A 174 13.34 9.48 -11.16
C CYS A 174 14.03 9.58 -12.53
N LEU A 175 14.19 10.78 -13.07
CA LEU A 175 14.88 11.00 -14.35
C LEU A 175 16.40 10.74 -14.28
N ILE A 176 17.00 10.91 -13.10
CA ILE A 176 18.42 10.61 -12.87
C ILE A 176 18.64 9.11 -12.80
N GLU A 177 17.76 8.35 -12.13
CA GLU A 177 17.85 6.88 -12.05
C GLU A 177 17.69 6.22 -13.43
N GLU A 178 16.74 6.66 -14.25
CA GLU A 178 16.58 6.15 -15.63
C GLU A 178 17.84 6.40 -16.49
N LYS A 179 18.49 7.54 -16.33
CA LYS A 179 19.75 7.83 -17.06
C LYS A 179 20.90 6.96 -16.58
N GLN A 180 21.00 6.64 -15.30
CA GLN A 180 22.04 5.77 -14.75
C GLN A 180 21.89 4.33 -15.21
N VAL A 181 20.65 3.80 -15.24
CA VAL A 181 20.37 2.45 -15.74
C VAL A 181 20.74 2.32 -17.23
N GLN A 182 20.40 3.30 -18.06
CA GLN A 182 20.74 3.28 -19.49
C GLN A 182 22.25 3.37 -19.76
N VAL A 183 23.02 4.02 -18.88
CA VAL A 183 24.50 4.08 -19.02
C VAL A 183 25.12 2.73 -18.69
N ILE A 184 24.66 2.06 -17.63
CA ILE A 184 25.16 0.73 -17.21
C ILE A 184 24.85 -0.32 -18.27
N GLU A 185 23.65 -0.30 -18.88
CA GLU A 185 23.30 -1.22 -19.95
C GLU A 185 24.17 -1.04 -21.20
N LYS A 186 24.47 0.21 -21.59
CA LYS A 186 25.37 0.49 -22.72
C LYS A 186 26.80 0.09 -22.48
N GLU A 187 27.32 0.24 -21.28
CA GLU A 187 28.69 -0.19 -20.95
C GLU A 187 28.82 -1.73 -20.95
N SER A 188 27.77 -2.46 -20.53
CA SER A 188 27.76 -3.91 -20.56
C SER A 188 27.62 -4.54 -21.95
N GLU A 189 27.16 -3.80 -22.96
CA GLU A 189 27.10 -4.23 -24.36
C GLU A 189 28.40 -3.99 -25.13
N VAL A 190 29.25 -3.10 -24.65
CA VAL A 190 30.55 -2.78 -25.30
C VAL A 190 31.67 -3.74 -24.87
N GLU A 191 31.50 -4.47 -23.75
CA GLU A 191 32.49 -5.47 -23.26
C GLU A 191 32.23 -6.92 -23.75
N LYS A 192 31.30 -7.11 -24.67
CA LYS A 192 31.05 -8.41 -25.35
C LYS A 192 31.46 -8.34 -26.81
#